data_bd28280e3740ee9d28492bfeb3b704dd
#
_entry.id   bd28280e3740ee9d28492bfeb3b704dd
#
_cell.length_a   1.000
_cell.length_b   1.000
_cell.length_c   1.000
_cell.angle_alpha   90.00
_cell.angle_beta   90.00
_cell.angle_gamma   90.00
#
_symmetry.space_group_name_H-M   'P 1'
#
loop_
_entity.id
_entity.type
_entity.pdbx_description
1 polymer ?
#
loop_
_entity_poly.entity_id
_entity_poly.type
_entity_poly.pdbx_seq_one_letter_code
_entity_poly.pdbx_strand_id
1 'polypeptide(L)'
;MVYTDETDDTHEGVVLSNAVVTSRVIMGLERFKPDSTIFADEAVLRDGYRPDQLIERDNELKQYQSALKPVINGAPPKNLFLYGQTGVGKTLSSRMIIERLDEDQQNLDDVDVHFAELNCKSLNSSYQVAANLINEFREPEEQIKPTGYPSGMIYTMLFEELEKLDATHCLVVLDEIDAIGNDDDILYKLPRANDNGNVRDTSVGVIGISNDFTFRDNLSARVKDSLCDEEIHFPPYDANELGNILKQRASEAFHGTTASQLDNGAFELSSDILEDDVIPLCAAFAAQDSGSARQALKLLYKAGDMARDEESDCITEGHVRRADEAVERDKFREELGRLPTQSKLTLYGLLLLERESALPAKRNRIYERYVLAAKRIDADVRTDRTIHNRLSQLTLKGFLDVREQNKGPKGGSYYEYEFSIRADIVRDVLKGDSRLQELFDGIDGDMTLDKF
;
A
#
# COMPACT_ATOMS: atom_id res chain seq x y z
N MET A 1 -40.42 -71.50 -28.43
CA MET A 1 -39.32 -72.44 -28.24
C MET A 1 -38.32 -71.72 -27.37
N VAL A 2 -38.41 -71.82 -26.01
CA VAL A 2 -37.66 -72.79 -25.21
C VAL A 2 -36.16 -72.52 -25.37
N TYR A 3 -35.42 -72.13 -24.39
CA TYR A 3 -35.00 -72.39 -23.05
C TYR A 3 -33.90 -71.41 -22.60
N THR A 4 -34.03 -70.97 -21.41
CA THR A 4 -33.26 -71.09 -20.14
C THR A 4 -31.89 -70.43 -20.16
N ASP A 5 -31.68 -69.42 -19.32
CA ASP A 5 -31.27 -69.45 -17.92
C ASP A 5 -29.80 -69.83 -17.71
N GLU A 6 -29.03 -68.91 -17.23
CA GLU A 6 -28.18 -69.13 -16.05
C GLU A 6 -27.34 -67.85 -15.74
N THR A 7 -27.48 -67.47 -14.52
CA THR A 7 -26.69 -66.53 -13.74
C THR A 7 -25.23 -66.87 -13.70
N ASP A 8 -24.36 -65.91 -13.77
CA ASP A 8 -23.14 -65.96 -12.97
C ASP A 8 -22.68 -64.58 -12.52
N ASP A 9 -22.65 -64.45 -11.21
CA ASP A 9 -22.20 -63.34 -10.41
C ASP A 9 -20.68 -63.42 -10.30
N THR A 10 -19.95 -62.44 -10.84
CA THR A 10 -18.56 -62.26 -10.45
C THR A 10 -18.28 -60.79 -10.17
N HIS A 11 -18.31 -60.49 -8.86
CA HIS A 11 -17.68 -59.31 -8.29
C HIS A 11 -16.18 -59.29 -8.62
N GLU A 12 -15.75 -58.47 -9.57
CA GLU A 12 -14.34 -58.08 -9.63
C GLU A 12 -14.14 -56.76 -8.86
N GLY A 13 -13.53 -56.94 -7.70
CA GLY A 13 -13.08 -55.85 -6.86
C GLY A 13 -12.00 -55.05 -7.57
N VAL A 14 -12.28 -53.73 -7.74
CA VAL A 14 -11.27 -52.75 -8.13
C VAL A 14 -10.27 -52.61 -6.98
N VAL A 15 -9.13 -53.27 -7.12
CA VAL A 15 -7.97 -53.02 -6.28
C VAL A 15 -7.39 -51.69 -6.66
N LEU A 16 -7.68 -50.65 -5.85
CA LEU A 16 -6.94 -49.40 -5.89
C LEU A 16 -5.48 -49.67 -5.56
N SER A 17 -4.65 -49.73 -6.59
CA SER A 17 -3.21 -49.74 -6.48
C SER A 17 -2.76 -48.51 -5.71
N ASN A 18 -2.28 -48.68 -4.49
CA ASN A 18 -1.52 -47.68 -3.74
C ASN A 18 -0.25 -47.36 -4.53
N ALA A 19 -0.34 -46.29 -5.34
CA ALA A 19 0.84 -45.67 -5.92
C ALA A 19 1.68 -45.08 -4.77
N VAL A 20 2.72 -45.81 -4.38
CA VAL A 20 3.78 -45.28 -3.51
C VAL A 20 4.43 -44.12 -4.25
N VAL A 21 4.01 -42.92 -3.90
CA VAL A 21 4.70 -41.71 -4.33
C VAL A 21 6.08 -41.73 -3.66
N THR A 22 7.08 -42.24 -4.39
CA THR A 22 8.47 -42.12 -4.01
C THR A 22 8.83 -40.61 -4.03
N SER A 23 8.80 -39.99 -2.85
CA SER A 23 9.25 -38.61 -2.68
C SER A 23 10.74 -38.52 -3.07
N ARG A 24 11.02 -37.85 -4.19
CA ARG A 24 12.39 -37.45 -4.51
C ARG A 24 12.89 -36.53 -3.39
N VAL A 25 13.87 -37.01 -2.65
CA VAL A 25 14.63 -36.17 -1.71
C VAL A 25 15.44 -35.18 -2.57
N ILE A 26 15.03 -33.91 -2.61
CA ILE A 26 15.85 -32.85 -3.19
C ILE A 26 16.93 -32.61 -2.14
N MET A 27 18.19 -32.93 -2.47
CA MET A 27 19.33 -32.77 -1.56
C MET A 27 19.42 -31.32 -1.10
N GLY A 28 19.34 -31.08 0.21
CA GLY A 28 19.54 -29.78 0.84
C GLY A 28 18.26 -28.99 1.15
N LEU A 29 17.06 -29.52 0.85
CA LEU A 29 15.82 -28.88 1.26
C LEU A 29 15.10 -29.76 2.30
N GLU A 30 14.76 -29.17 3.45
CA GLU A 30 13.89 -29.79 4.43
C GLU A 30 12.45 -29.88 3.90
N ARG A 31 11.69 -30.86 4.39
CA ARG A 31 10.27 -30.94 4.03
C ARG A 31 9.51 -29.80 4.72
N PHE A 32 8.62 -29.16 3.96
CA PHE A 32 7.66 -28.23 4.55
C PHE A 32 6.82 -28.97 5.59
N LYS A 33 6.84 -28.46 6.81
CA LYS A 33 5.99 -28.93 7.91
C LYS A 33 5.03 -27.81 8.25
N PRO A 34 3.75 -28.10 8.54
CA PRO A 34 2.89 -27.10 9.14
C PRO A 34 3.49 -26.71 10.49
N ASP A 35 3.78 -25.42 10.67
CA ASP A 35 4.23 -24.88 11.94
C ASP A 35 3.09 -24.03 12.51
N SER A 36 2.65 -24.36 13.72
CA SER A 36 1.48 -23.77 14.33
C SER A 36 1.73 -23.31 15.77
N THR A 37 2.98 -23.11 16.18
CA THR A 37 3.28 -22.80 17.58
C THR A 37 2.96 -21.35 17.95
N ILE A 38 3.15 -20.41 17.04
CA ILE A 38 2.96 -18.98 17.27
C ILE A 38 1.60 -18.50 16.74
N PHE A 39 1.32 -18.71 15.44
CA PHE A 39 0.11 -18.19 14.80
C PHE A 39 -1.04 -19.19 14.84
N ALA A 40 -2.21 -18.73 15.28
CA ALA A 40 -3.50 -19.39 15.07
C ALA A 40 -4.02 -19.09 13.65
N ASP A 41 -4.00 -17.80 13.27
CA ASP A 41 -4.30 -17.31 11.91
C ASP A 41 -3.43 -16.10 11.56
N GLU A 42 -2.37 -16.32 10.82
CA GLU A 42 -1.48 -15.24 10.39
C GLU A 42 -2.12 -14.27 9.38
N ALA A 43 -3.20 -14.66 8.67
CA ALA A 43 -3.88 -13.81 7.70
C ALA A 43 -4.48 -12.58 8.35
N VAL A 44 -4.86 -12.66 9.62
CA VAL A 44 -5.41 -11.56 10.43
C VAL A 44 -4.49 -10.34 10.48
N LEU A 45 -3.16 -10.54 10.42
CA LEU A 45 -2.17 -9.46 10.48
C LEU A 45 -1.73 -8.97 9.10
N ARG A 46 -2.24 -9.55 8.01
CA ARG A 46 -1.87 -9.18 6.63
C ARG A 46 -2.79 -8.11 6.05
N ASP A 47 -2.29 -7.37 5.06
CA ASP A 47 -2.98 -6.23 4.41
C ASP A 47 -4.36 -6.57 3.82
N GLY A 48 -4.61 -7.82 3.44
CA GLY A 48 -5.87 -8.24 2.83
C GLY A 48 -6.98 -8.59 3.82
N TYR A 49 -6.67 -8.65 5.12
CA TYR A 49 -7.67 -9.06 6.12
C TYR A 49 -8.73 -7.97 6.34
N ARG A 50 -9.97 -8.41 6.46
CA ARG A 50 -11.12 -7.55 6.74
C ARG A 50 -11.69 -7.90 8.11
N PRO A 51 -11.61 -7.00 9.11
CA PRO A 51 -12.20 -7.23 10.41
C PRO A 51 -13.71 -7.02 10.36
N ASP A 52 -14.43 -7.70 11.26
CA ASP A 52 -15.87 -7.49 11.45
C ASP A 52 -16.19 -6.10 12.03
N GLN A 53 -15.24 -5.50 12.76
CA GLN A 53 -15.39 -4.20 13.38
C GLN A 53 -14.12 -3.35 13.16
N LEU A 54 -14.32 -2.10 12.79
CA LEU A 54 -13.28 -1.09 12.75
C LEU A 54 -13.35 -0.26 14.03
N ILE A 55 -12.40 -0.47 14.91
CA ILE A 55 -12.25 0.28 16.16
C ILE A 55 -11.45 1.57 15.95
N GLU A 56 -11.59 2.51 16.89
CA GLU A 56 -10.87 3.80 16.90
C GLU A 56 -11.18 4.71 15.70
N ARG A 57 -12.37 4.51 15.07
CA ARG A 57 -12.88 5.35 13.97
C ARG A 57 -14.37 5.68 14.10
N ASP A 58 -14.89 5.64 15.33
CA ASP A 58 -16.32 5.86 15.59
C ASP A 58 -16.81 7.22 15.10
N ASN A 59 -15.99 8.26 15.22
CA ASN A 59 -16.34 9.62 14.81
C ASN A 59 -16.40 9.74 13.28
N GLU A 60 -15.39 9.21 12.60
CA GLU A 60 -15.30 9.21 11.14
C GLU A 60 -16.42 8.37 10.54
N LEU A 61 -16.69 7.17 11.10
CA LEU A 61 -17.79 6.31 10.67
C LEU A 61 -19.15 6.98 10.86
N LYS A 62 -19.39 7.66 12.00
CA LYS A 62 -20.62 8.43 12.24
C LYS A 62 -20.79 9.58 11.27
N GLN A 63 -19.72 10.33 10.96
CA GLN A 63 -19.74 11.39 9.96
C GLN A 63 -20.09 10.82 8.58
N TYR A 64 -19.44 9.72 8.19
CA TYR A 64 -19.66 9.07 6.91
C TYR A 64 -21.09 8.56 6.79
N GLN A 65 -21.59 7.83 7.78
CA GLN A 65 -22.98 7.36 7.83
C GLN A 65 -23.99 8.51 7.77
N SER A 66 -23.73 9.62 8.49
CA SER A 66 -24.58 10.80 8.45
C SER A 66 -24.63 11.44 7.06
N ALA A 67 -23.49 11.47 6.35
CA ALA A 67 -23.41 12.03 5.02
C ALA A 67 -24.16 11.20 3.96
N LEU A 68 -24.20 9.86 4.11
CA LEU A 68 -24.94 8.96 3.21
C LEU A 68 -26.40 8.71 3.61
N LYS A 69 -26.80 9.11 4.82
CA LYS A 69 -28.19 8.94 5.28
C LYS A 69 -29.27 9.49 4.34
N PRO A 70 -29.07 10.59 3.59
CA PRO A 70 -30.07 11.06 2.62
C PRO A 70 -30.45 10.01 1.58
N VAL A 71 -29.52 9.13 1.17
CA VAL A 71 -29.74 8.08 0.16
C VAL A 71 -30.86 7.13 0.60
N ILE A 72 -30.82 6.66 1.84
CA ILE A 72 -31.88 5.77 2.42
C ILE A 72 -33.25 6.45 2.47
N ASN A 73 -33.29 7.77 2.46
CA ASN A 73 -34.54 8.55 2.40
C ASN A 73 -34.96 8.88 0.95
N GLY A 74 -34.30 8.30 -0.08
CA GLY A 74 -34.60 8.57 -1.48
C GLY A 74 -34.14 9.96 -1.96
N ALA A 75 -33.31 10.66 -1.18
CA ALA A 75 -32.79 11.96 -1.56
C ALA A 75 -31.42 11.83 -2.28
N PRO A 76 -31.06 12.79 -3.16
CA PRO A 76 -29.76 12.76 -3.85
C PRO A 76 -28.58 12.59 -2.88
N PRO A 77 -27.61 11.76 -3.22
CA PRO A 77 -26.42 11.56 -2.41
C PRO A 77 -25.55 12.82 -2.38
N LYS A 78 -24.84 13.02 -1.28
CA LYS A 78 -23.75 14.00 -1.21
C LYS A 78 -22.48 13.41 -1.81
N ASN A 79 -21.65 14.26 -2.41
CA ASN A 79 -20.30 13.90 -2.81
C ASN A 79 -19.37 13.99 -1.59
N LEU A 80 -18.53 12.99 -1.40
CA LEU A 80 -17.70 12.85 -0.23
C LEU A 80 -16.23 12.83 -0.61
N PHE A 81 -15.40 13.47 0.20
CA PHE A 81 -13.96 13.41 0.07
C PHE A 81 -13.31 12.93 1.36
N LEU A 82 -12.76 11.70 1.33
CA LEU A 82 -12.07 11.07 2.45
C LEU A 82 -10.56 11.24 2.24
N TYR A 83 -9.88 11.80 3.24
CA TYR A 83 -8.44 12.02 3.11
C TYR A 83 -7.69 11.74 4.42
N GLY A 84 -6.41 11.42 4.29
CA GLY A 84 -5.52 11.07 5.39
C GLY A 84 -4.36 10.22 4.91
N GLN A 85 -3.41 9.92 5.77
CA GLN A 85 -2.26 9.08 5.42
C GLN A 85 -2.68 7.63 5.05
N THR A 86 -1.75 6.90 4.42
CA THR A 86 -1.96 5.48 4.12
C THR A 86 -2.02 4.64 5.41
N GLY A 87 -2.97 3.70 5.46
CA GLY A 87 -3.10 2.76 6.59
C GLY A 87 -3.86 3.29 7.79
N VAL A 88 -4.59 4.42 7.66
CA VAL A 88 -5.44 4.99 8.73
C VAL A 88 -6.90 4.54 8.67
N GLY A 89 -7.26 3.60 7.78
CA GLY A 89 -8.57 2.97 7.74
C GLY A 89 -9.58 3.51 6.72
N LYS A 90 -9.25 4.50 5.87
CA LYS A 90 -10.18 5.12 4.90
C LYS A 90 -10.91 4.12 3.99
N THR A 91 -10.17 3.32 3.24
CA THR A 91 -10.73 2.31 2.32
C THR A 91 -11.57 1.27 3.06
N LEU A 92 -11.10 0.83 4.23
CA LEU A 92 -11.82 -0.13 5.06
C LEU A 92 -13.13 0.46 5.58
N SER A 93 -13.10 1.70 6.10
CA SER A 93 -14.30 2.44 6.53
C SER A 93 -15.31 2.59 5.39
N SER A 94 -14.83 2.93 4.19
CA SER A 94 -15.69 3.07 3.01
C SER A 94 -16.41 1.77 2.69
N ARG A 95 -15.69 0.65 2.64
CA ARG A 95 -16.28 -0.66 2.37
C ARG A 95 -17.30 -1.06 3.42
N MET A 96 -16.99 -0.92 4.71
CA MET A 96 -17.91 -1.27 5.79
C MET A 96 -19.19 -0.43 5.76
N ILE A 97 -19.10 0.86 5.47
CA ILE A 97 -20.26 1.74 5.35
C ILE A 97 -21.11 1.38 4.12
N ILE A 98 -20.48 1.05 3.01
CA ILE A 98 -21.17 0.63 1.79
C ILE A 98 -21.85 -0.72 1.97
N GLU A 99 -21.17 -1.71 2.54
CA GLU A 99 -21.75 -3.01 2.87
C GLU A 99 -22.97 -2.84 3.81
N ARG A 100 -22.86 -1.95 4.81
CA ARG A 100 -23.97 -1.64 5.69
C ARG A 100 -25.13 -0.94 4.99
N LEU A 101 -24.82 -0.01 4.08
CA LEU A 101 -25.84 0.68 3.28
C LEU A 101 -26.55 -0.30 2.33
N ASP A 102 -25.80 -1.24 1.74
CA ASP A 102 -26.33 -2.29 0.88
C ASP A 102 -27.28 -3.24 1.66
N GLU A 103 -26.90 -3.64 2.88
CA GLU A 103 -27.77 -4.41 3.75
C GLU A 103 -29.06 -3.65 4.14
N ASP A 104 -28.93 -2.37 4.50
CA ASP A 104 -30.05 -1.55 4.97
C ASP A 104 -31.04 -1.26 3.82
N GLN A 105 -30.57 -1.05 2.58
CA GLN A 105 -31.46 -0.81 1.42
C GLN A 105 -32.34 -2.01 1.08
N GLN A 106 -31.88 -3.25 1.31
CA GLN A 106 -32.66 -4.46 1.03
C GLN A 106 -34.00 -4.53 1.76
N ASN A 107 -34.18 -3.70 2.80
CA ASN A 107 -35.41 -3.59 3.55
C ASN A 107 -36.30 -2.44 3.06
N LEU A 108 -35.99 -1.78 1.95
CA LEU A 108 -36.69 -0.61 1.42
C LEU A 108 -37.21 -0.92 0.00
N ASP A 109 -38.48 -0.67 -0.23
CA ASP A 109 -39.13 -0.95 -1.54
C ASP A 109 -38.83 0.14 -2.59
N ASP A 110 -38.54 1.37 -2.13
CA ASP A 110 -38.43 2.56 -3.00
C ASP A 110 -36.98 3.04 -3.20
N VAL A 111 -35.97 2.34 -2.66
CA VAL A 111 -34.55 2.70 -2.75
C VAL A 111 -33.76 1.51 -3.24
N ASP A 112 -33.11 1.71 -4.37
CA ASP A 112 -32.15 0.76 -4.93
C ASP A 112 -30.86 1.51 -5.24
N VAL A 113 -29.74 1.07 -4.63
CA VAL A 113 -28.43 1.72 -4.73
C VAL A 113 -27.46 0.78 -5.41
N HIS A 114 -26.97 1.20 -6.55
CA HIS A 114 -25.87 0.53 -7.23
C HIS A 114 -24.52 1.07 -6.75
N PHE A 115 -23.56 0.19 -6.48
CA PHE A 115 -22.22 0.56 -6.04
C PHE A 115 -21.18 0.22 -7.11
N ALA A 116 -20.35 1.18 -7.47
CA ALA A 116 -19.20 0.99 -8.35
C ALA A 116 -17.92 1.41 -7.61
N GLU A 117 -16.96 0.48 -7.42
CA GLU A 117 -15.69 0.75 -6.74
C GLU A 117 -14.53 0.64 -7.74
N LEU A 118 -13.72 1.69 -7.85
CA LEU A 118 -12.54 1.72 -8.72
C LEU A 118 -11.32 2.17 -7.95
N ASN A 119 -10.24 1.35 -7.95
CA ASN A 119 -8.95 1.77 -7.43
C ASN A 119 -8.16 2.48 -8.53
N CYS A 120 -7.84 3.74 -8.31
CA CYS A 120 -7.18 4.63 -9.27
C CYS A 120 -5.65 4.54 -9.27
N LYS A 121 -5.02 3.73 -8.41
CA LYS A 121 -3.56 3.64 -8.22
C LYS A 121 -2.74 3.52 -9.49
N SER A 122 -3.21 2.78 -10.47
CA SER A 122 -2.54 2.58 -11.77
C SER A 122 -3.05 3.51 -12.88
N LEU A 123 -4.01 4.38 -12.58
CA LEU A 123 -4.63 5.29 -13.53
C LEU A 123 -4.01 6.69 -13.37
N ASN A 124 -3.64 7.31 -14.48
CA ASN A 124 -2.92 8.57 -14.46
C ASN A 124 -3.67 9.73 -15.16
N SER A 125 -4.97 9.52 -15.45
CA SER A 125 -5.80 10.54 -16.09
C SER A 125 -7.29 10.30 -15.86
N SER A 126 -8.06 11.37 -15.88
CA SER A 126 -9.54 11.36 -15.86
C SER A 126 -10.14 10.48 -16.97
N TYR A 127 -9.50 10.47 -18.15
CA TYR A 127 -9.90 9.61 -19.27
C TYR A 127 -9.82 8.12 -18.88
N GLN A 128 -8.73 7.68 -18.28
CA GLN A 128 -8.57 6.29 -17.87
C GLN A 128 -9.56 5.89 -16.77
N VAL A 129 -9.82 6.78 -15.81
CA VAL A 129 -10.84 6.56 -14.77
C VAL A 129 -12.21 6.37 -15.43
N ALA A 130 -12.62 7.27 -16.35
CA ALA A 130 -13.90 7.17 -17.04
C ALA A 130 -14.02 5.87 -17.86
N ALA A 131 -12.96 5.48 -18.59
CA ALA A 131 -12.97 4.25 -19.40
C ALA A 131 -13.05 2.98 -18.54
N ASN A 132 -12.39 2.96 -17.36
CA ASN A 132 -12.48 1.83 -16.44
C ASN A 132 -13.85 1.79 -15.75
N LEU A 133 -14.42 2.93 -15.37
CA LEU A 133 -15.79 2.98 -14.83
C LEU A 133 -16.83 2.46 -15.84
N ILE A 134 -16.71 2.77 -17.12
CA ILE A 134 -17.58 2.19 -18.16
C ILE A 134 -17.49 0.66 -18.14
N ASN A 135 -16.28 0.12 -18.00
CA ASN A 135 -16.07 -1.33 -17.98
C ASN A 135 -16.59 -1.98 -16.68
N GLU A 136 -16.67 -1.23 -15.58
CA GLU A 136 -17.29 -1.70 -14.33
C GLU A 136 -18.80 -1.92 -14.48
N PHE A 137 -19.46 -1.14 -15.35
CA PHE A 137 -20.89 -1.27 -15.63
C PHE A 137 -21.22 -2.26 -16.75
N ARG A 138 -20.21 -2.79 -17.47
CA ARG A 138 -20.40 -3.64 -18.65
C ARG A 138 -19.97 -5.08 -18.40
N GLU A 139 -20.70 -5.98 -19.03
CA GLU A 139 -20.28 -7.38 -19.12
C GLU A 139 -18.92 -7.52 -19.85
N PRO A 140 -18.12 -8.55 -19.56
CA PRO A 140 -16.78 -8.72 -20.11
C PRO A 140 -16.69 -8.65 -21.64
N GLU A 141 -17.74 -9.11 -22.35
CA GLU A 141 -17.82 -9.11 -23.81
C GLU A 141 -18.07 -7.72 -24.42
N GLU A 142 -18.62 -6.79 -23.62
CA GLU A 142 -18.98 -5.44 -24.05
C GLU A 142 -17.96 -4.38 -23.59
N GLN A 143 -16.93 -4.80 -22.89
CA GLN A 143 -15.91 -3.89 -22.35
C GLN A 143 -15.14 -3.19 -23.47
N ILE A 144 -14.85 -1.91 -23.24
CA ILE A 144 -14.09 -1.07 -24.17
C ILE A 144 -12.59 -1.10 -23.84
N LYS A 145 -11.78 -0.81 -24.86
CA LYS A 145 -10.35 -0.56 -24.63
C LYS A 145 -10.17 0.77 -23.90
N PRO A 146 -9.24 0.86 -22.94
CA PRO A 146 -8.99 2.09 -22.17
C PRO A 146 -8.29 3.19 -22.99
N THR A 147 -8.28 3.10 -24.31
CA THR A 147 -7.67 4.06 -25.25
C THR A 147 -8.38 4.02 -26.60
N GLY A 148 -8.27 5.13 -27.36
CA GLY A 148 -8.70 5.17 -28.76
C GLY A 148 -10.01 5.92 -29.03
N TYR A 149 -10.71 6.38 -27.99
CA TYR A 149 -11.92 7.19 -28.13
C TYR A 149 -11.62 8.68 -27.91
N PRO A 150 -12.31 9.60 -28.57
CA PRO A 150 -12.25 11.02 -28.22
C PRO A 150 -12.71 11.26 -26.78
N SER A 151 -12.04 12.18 -26.05
CA SER A 151 -12.34 12.44 -24.64
C SER A 151 -13.83 12.79 -24.39
N GLY A 152 -14.47 13.54 -25.29
CA GLY A 152 -15.89 13.84 -25.17
C GLY A 152 -16.78 12.61 -25.27
N MET A 153 -16.42 11.65 -26.12
CA MET A 153 -17.17 10.41 -26.33
C MET A 153 -17.11 9.49 -25.10
N ILE A 154 -15.97 9.40 -24.42
CA ILE A 154 -15.83 8.59 -23.20
C ILE A 154 -16.81 9.06 -22.12
N TYR A 155 -16.92 10.36 -21.89
CA TYR A 155 -17.87 10.87 -20.89
C TYR A 155 -19.32 10.65 -21.31
N THR A 156 -19.63 10.79 -22.60
CA THR A 156 -20.98 10.47 -23.11
C THR A 156 -21.32 9.00 -22.86
N MET A 157 -20.40 8.09 -23.19
CA MET A 157 -20.58 6.65 -22.93
C MET A 157 -20.74 6.36 -21.42
N LEU A 158 -19.94 6.99 -20.54
CA LEU A 158 -20.07 6.82 -19.11
C LEU A 158 -21.47 7.25 -18.61
N PHE A 159 -21.95 8.40 -19.04
CA PHE A 159 -23.28 8.86 -18.65
C PHE A 159 -24.41 8.01 -19.22
N GLU A 160 -24.25 7.45 -20.43
CA GLU A 160 -25.17 6.48 -21.00
C GLU A 160 -25.23 5.18 -20.20
N GLU A 161 -24.09 4.69 -19.65
CA GLU A 161 -24.11 3.51 -18.79
C GLU A 161 -24.80 3.82 -17.45
N LEU A 162 -24.53 4.97 -16.84
CA LEU A 162 -25.20 5.40 -15.62
C LEU A 162 -26.72 5.57 -15.79
N GLU A 163 -27.17 6.08 -16.94
CA GLU A 163 -28.61 6.24 -17.27
C GLU A 163 -29.32 4.90 -17.54
N LYS A 164 -28.58 3.85 -17.91
CA LYS A 164 -29.12 2.50 -18.13
C LYS A 164 -29.30 1.71 -16.83
N LEU A 165 -28.74 2.17 -15.72
CA LEU A 165 -28.87 1.47 -14.44
C LEU A 165 -30.34 1.44 -14.02
N ASP A 166 -30.83 0.23 -13.71
CA ASP A 166 -32.16 0.07 -13.09
C ASP A 166 -32.03 0.26 -11.55
N ALA A 167 -31.58 1.45 -11.16
CA ALA A 167 -31.32 1.81 -9.78
C ALA A 167 -31.69 3.28 -9.51
N THR A 168 -32.20 3.56 -8.32
CA THR A 168 -32.54 4.93 -7.91
C THR A 168 -31.29 5.78 -7.64
N HIS A 169 -30.22 5.14 -7.17
CA HIS A 169 -28.96 5.79 -6.85
C HIS A 169 -27.77 4.99 -7.38
N CYS A 170 -26.69 5.70 -7.72
CA CYS A 170 -25.39 5.10 -8.02
C CYS A 170 -24.32 5.79 -7.20
N LEU A 171 -23.64 5.05 -6.31
CA LEU A 171 -22.50 5.54 -5.52
C LEU A 171 -21.19 5.04 -6.15
N VAL A 172 -20.39 5.96 -6.65
CA VAL A 172 -19.10 5.67 -7.28
C VAL A 172 -17.98 5.96 -6.30
N VAL A 173 -17.25 4.92 -5.90
CA VAL A 173 -16.07 5.03 -5.03
C VAL A 173 -14.81 5.05 -5.86
N LEU A 174 -14.04 6.12 -5.73
CA LEU A 174 -12.75 6.30 -6.40
C LEU A 174 -11.63 6.27 -5.35
N ASP A 175 -11.02 5.10 -5.17
CA ASP A 175 -9.94 4.94 -4.20
C ASP A 175 -8.57 5.29 -4.82
N GLU A 176 -7.66 5.87 -4.01
CA GLU A 176 -6.34 6.40 -4.42
C GLU A 176 -6.46 7.41 -5.58
N ILE A 177 -7.46 8.31 -5.52
CA ILE A 177 -7.77 9.27 -6.59
C ILE A 177 -6.65 10.26 -6.87
N ASP A 178 -5.75 10.50 -5.92
CA ASP A 178 -4.56 11.32 -6.07
C ASP A 178 -3.59 10.83 -7.16
N ALA A 179 -3.72 9.57 -7.59
CA ALA A 179 -2.92 9.01 -8.69
C ALA A 179 -3.16 9.72 -10.05
N ILE A 180 -4.34 10.33 -10.27
CA ILE A 180 -4.64 11.07 -11.51
C ILE A 180 -3.86 12.39 -11.63
N GLY A 181 -3.24 12.86 -10.54
CA GLY A 181 -2.45 14.11 -10.51
C GLY A 181 -3.28 15.36 -10.79
N ASN A 182 -2.89 16.13 -11.81
CA ASN A 182 -3.54 17.40 -12.16
C ASN A 182 -4.69 17.27 -13.18
N ASP A 183 -4.99 16.05 -13.67
CA ASP A 183 -6.10 15.82 -14.59
C ASP A 183 -7.39 15.51 -13.80
N ASP A 184 -8.05 16.59 -13.32
CA ASP A 184 -9.19 16.53 -12.40
C ASP A 184 -10.57 16.61 -13.09
N ASP A 185 -10.65 16.44 -14.41
CA ASP A 185 -11.89 16.60 -15.18
C ASP A 185 -13.00 15.64 -14.75
N ILE A 186 -12.68 14.37 -14.43
CA ILE A 186 -13.66 13.38 -13.97
C ILE A 186 -14.30 13.81 -12.64
N LEU A 187 -13.50 14.41 -11.75
CA LEU A 187 -13.93 14.85 -10.41
C LEU A 187 -14.83 16.10 -10.48
N TYR A 188 -14.88 16.75 -11.63
CA TYR A 188 -15.85 17.82 -11.91
C TYR A 188 -17.11 17.29 -12.60
N LYS A 189 -16.93 16.42 -13.61
CA LYS A 189 -18.03 16.00 -14.49
C LYS A 189 -18.94 14.97 -13.83
N LEU A 190 -18.37 14.00 -13.12
CA LEU A 190 -19.14 12.91 -12.53
C LEU A 190 -20.02 13.38 -11.35
N PRO A 191 -19.51 14.16 -10.37
CA PRO A 191 -20.34 14.70 -9.30
C PRO A 191 -21.49 15.58 -9.76
N ARG A 192 -21.37 16.17 -10.96
CA ARG A 192 -22.41 17.05 -11.57
C ARG A 192 -23.20 16.37 -12.68
N ALA A 193 -23.18 15.06 -12.75
CA ALA A 193 -23.89 14.34 -13.83
C ALA A 193 -25.40 14.65 -13.83
N ASN A 194 -26.03 14.70 -12.66
CA ASN A 194 -27.45 15.03 -12.53
C ASN A 194 -27.69 16.54 -12.74
N ASP A 195 -26.91 17.43 -12.14
CA ASP A 195 -27.08 18.89 -12.28
C ASP A 195 -27.00 19.37 -13.72
N ASN A 196 -26.10 18.75 -14.51
CA ASN A 196 -25.91 19.06 -15.91
C ASN A 196 -26.95 18.36 -16.82
N GLY A 197 -27.84 17.54 -16.26
CA GLY A 197 -28.83 16.77 -17.00
C GLY A 197 -28.26 15.68 -17.89
N ASN A 198 -27.03 15.22 -17.59
CA ASN A 198 -26.39 14.12 -18.27
C ASN A 198 -26.93 12.75 -17.82
N VAL A 199 -27.37 12.65 -16.58
CA VAL A 199 -28.05 11.50 -15.97
C VAL A 199 -29.32 12.02 -15.26
N ARG A 200 -30.48 11.39 -15.47
CA ARG A 200 -31.76 11.90 -14.99
C ARG A 200 -32.50 10.93 -14.09
N ASP A 201 -32.48 9.64 -14.42
CA ASP A 201 -33.28 8.62 -13.73
C ASP A 201 -32.54 8.06 -12.52
N THR A 202 -31.23 8.06 -12.52
CA THR A 202 -30.38 7.62 -11.41
C THR A 202 -29.67 8.80 -10.74
N SER A 203 -29.73 8.91 -9.41
CA SER A 203 -29.00 9.92 -8.63
C SER A 203 -27.57 9.48 -8.39
N VAL A 204 -26.58 10.21 -8.92
CA VAL A 204 -25.14 9.86 -8.85
C VAL A 204 -24.48 10.57 -7.69
N GLY A 205 -23.74 9.82 -6.84
CA GLY A 205 -22.85 10.34 -5.81
C GLY A 205 -21.45 9.82 -5.96
N VAL A 206 -20.46 10.64 -5.62
CA VAL A 206 -19.04 10.29 -5.74
C VAL A 206 -18.36 10.33 -4.38
N ILE A 207 -17.62 9.27 -4.07
CA ILE A 207 -16.81 9.13 -2.86
C ILE A 207 -15.36 9.05 -3.31
N GLY A 208 -14.62 10.14 -3.18
CA GLY A 208 -13.20 10.21 -3.49
C GLY A 208 -12.35 9.89 -2.25
N ILE A 209 -11.39 9.00 -2.36
CA ILE A 209 -10.46 8.64 -1.28
C ILE A 209 -9.05 8.98 -1.71
N SER A 210 -8.34 9.80 -0.91
CA SER A 210 -6.97 10.23 -1.19
C SER A 210 -6.03 9.92 -0.02
N ASN A 211 -4.80 9.53 -0.38
CA ASN A 211 -3.69 9.36 0.55
C ASN A 211 -2.81 10.63 0.67
N ASP A 212 -3.04 11.63 -0.19
CA ASP A 212 -2.26 12.86 -0.25
C ASP A 212 -3.08 14.06 0.27
N PHE A 213 -2.64 14.64 1.41
CA PHE A 213 -3.22 15.87 1.97
C PHE A 213 -3.16 17.06 1.00
N THR A 214 -2.11 17.12 0.17
CA THR A 214 -1.90 18.24 -0.76
C THR A 214 -2.74 18.11 -2.03
N PHE A 215 -3.23 16.92 -2.33
CA PHE A 215 -4.05 16.67 -3.52
C PHE A 215 -5.29 17.56 -3.54
N ARG A 216 -6.04 17.61 -2.42
CA ARG A 216 -7.20 18.49 -2.28
C ARG A 216 -6.84 19.96 -2.55
N ASP A 217 -5.71 20.43 -2.02
CA ASP A 217 -5.30 21.82 -2.16
C ASP A 217 -4.92 22.18 -3.61
N ASN A 218 -4.49 21.21 -4.38
CA ASN A 218 -4.13 21.34 -5.79
C ASN A 218 -5.33 21.20 -6.74
N LEU A 219 -6.48 20.68 -6.28
CA LEU A 219 -7.71 20.63 -7.09
C LEU A 219 -8.17 22.02 -7.50
N SER A 220 -8.72 22.15 -8.70
CA SER A 220 -9.32 23.41 -9.17
C SER A 220 -10.53 23.79 -8.30
N ALA A 221 -10.80 25.10 -8.16
CA ALA A 221 -11.92 25.59 -7.34
C ALA A 221 -13.26 24.95 -7.75
N ARG A 222 -13.48 24.76 -9.05
CA ARG A 222 -14.68 24.12 -9.61
C ARG A 222 -14.85 22.66 -9.15
N VAL A 223 -13.74 21.92 -8.97
CA VAL A 223 -13.76 20.53 -8.50
C VAL A 223 -14.02 20.48 -7.00
N LYS A 224 -13.38 21.38 -6.23
CA LYS A 224 -13.64 21.50 -4.79
C LYS A 224 -15.11 21.73 -4.51
N ASP A 225 -15.75 22.65 -5.25
CA ASP A 225 -17.18 22.94 -5.13
C ASP A 225 -18.09 21.79 -5.54
N SER A 226 -17.59 20.82 -6.30
CA SER A 226 -18.40 19.71 -6.84
C SER A 226 -18.21 18.40 -6.09
N LEU A 227 -16.98 18.10 -5.68
CA LEU A 227 -16.62 16.82 -5.04
C LEU A 227 -16.68 16.90 -3.51
N CYS A 228 -16.47 18.05 -2.92
CA CYS A 228 -16.25 18.20 -1.48
C CYS A 228 -17.50 18.77 -0.78
N ASP A 229 -18.70 18.19 -1.02
CA ASP A 229 -19.90 18.54 -0.25
C ASP A 229 -19.71 18.23 1.24
N GLU A 230 -19.05 17.10 1.51
CA GLU A 230 -18.59 16.71 2.85
C GLU A 230 -17.16 16.20 2.79
N GLU A 231 -16.34 16.65 3.73
CA GLU A 231 -14.95 16.20 3.87
C GLU A 231 -14.78 15.45 5.18
N ILE A 232 -14.20 14.24 5.10
CA ILE A 232 -13.92 13.43 6.29
C ILE A 232 -12.41 13.20 6.37
N HIS A 233 -11.80 13.79 7.40
CA HIS A 233 -10.39 13.62 7.70
C HIS A 233 -10.18 12.38 8.57
N PHE A 234 -9.29 11.50 8.14
CA PHE A 234 -8.80 10.36 8.90
C PHE A 234 -7.42 10.69 9.47
N PRO A 235 -7.34 11.11 10.74
CA PRO A 235 -6.05 11.43 11.36
C PRO A 235 -5.17 10.19 11.53
N PRO A 236 -3.84 10.35 11.63
CA PRO A 236 -2.98 9.27 12.09
C PRO A 236 -3.43 8.76 13.45
N TYR A 237 -3.33 7.45 13.67
CA TYR A 237 -3.58 6.86 14.97
C TYR A 237 -2.49 7.23 15.97
N ASP A 238 -2.88 7.45 17.22
CA ASP A 238 -1.92 7.54 18.32
C ASP A 238 -1.47 6.14 18.83
N ALA A 239 -0.51 6.11 19.77
CA ALA A 239 0.01 4.84 20.29
C ALA A 239 -1.05 4.04 21.08
N ASN A 240 -2.03 4.67 21.73
CA ASN A 240 -3.07 3.98 22.48
C ASN A 240 -4.09 3.36 21.53
N GLU A 241 -4.51 4.11 20.51
CA GLU A 241 -5.40 3.64 19.45
C GLU A 241 -4.79 2.46 18.70
N LEU A 242 -3.50 2.56 18.32
CA LEU A 242 -2.77 1.44 17.71
C LEU A 242 -2.66 0.25 18.66
N GLY A 243 -2.43 0.50 19.95
CA GLY A 243 -2.42 -0.54 20.97
C GLY A 243 -3.72 -1.32 21.04
N ASN A 244 -4.86 -0.64 20.99
CA ASN A 244 -6.18 -1.27 20.98
C ASN A 244 -6.41 -2.10 19.71
N ILE A 245 -6.06 -1.56 18.54
CA ILE A 245 -6.13 -2.28 17.25
C ILE A 245 -5.26 -3.54 17.29
N LEU A 246 -4.03 -3.43 17.76
CA LEU A 246 -3.11 -4.56 17.85
C LEU A 246 -3.59 -5.63 18.81
N LYS A 247 -4.16 -5.27 19.97
CA LYS A 247 -4.71 -6.22 20.95
C LYS A 247 -5.88 -7.01 20.37
N GLN A 248 -6.80 -6.34 19.69
CA GLN A 248 -7.92 -7.00 19.01
C GLN A 248 -7.40 -8.00 17.98
N ARG A 249 -6.47 -7.60 17.12
CA ARG A 249 -5.90 -8.46 16.08
C ARG A 249 -5.07 -9.60 16.65
N ALA A 250 -4.32 -9.35 17.72
CA ALA A 250 -3.49 -10.37 18.35
C ALA A 250 -4.34 -11.51 18.93
N SER A 251 -5.54 -11.23 19.44
CA SER A 251 -6.44 -12.25 19.97
C SER A 251 -6.97 -13.23 18.92
N GLU A 252 -7.02 -12.79 17.66
CA GLU A 252 -7.43 -13.61 16.52
C GLU A 252 -6.22 -14.32 15.87
N ALA A 253 -5.04 -13.64 15.88
CA ALA A 253 -3.86 -14.06 15.14
C ALA A 253 -3.00 -15.10 15.89
N PHE A 254 -2.95 -15.06 17.21
CA PHE A 254 -2.01 -15.86 18.01
C PHE A 254 -2.69 -16.89 18.89
N HIS A 255 -2.06 -18.07 19.02
CA HIS A 255 -2.52 -19.08 19.95
C HIS A 255 -2.51 -18.57 21.40
N GLY A 256 -3.42 -19.08 22.24
CA GLY A 256 -3.45 -18.77 23.68
C GLY A 256 -3.61 -17.28 24.00
N THR A 257 -4.13 -16.49 23.06
CA THR A 257 -4.28 -15.03 23.20
C THR A 257 -5.75 -14.65 23.19
N THR A 258 -6.17 -13.83 24.15
CA THR A 258 -7.55 -13.31 24.24
C THR A 258 -7.54 -11.82 24.51
N ALA A 259 -8.49 -11.09 23.92
CA ALA A 259 -8.71 -9.67 24.20
C ALA A 259 -10.13 -9.44 24.70
N SER A 260 -10.28 -8.56 25.67
CA SER A 260 -11.59 -8.12 26.18
C SER A 260 -11.67 -6.60 26.17
N GLN A 261 -12.80 -6.08 25.70
CA GLN A 261 -13.04 -4.64 25.71
C GLN A 261 -13.55 -4.21 27.09
N LEU A 262 -12.94 -3.18 27.64
CA LEU A 262 -13.30 -2.55 28.89
C LEU A 262 -14.40 -1.49 28.70
N ASP A 263 -15.10 -1.10 29.78
CA ASP A 263 -16.17 -0.09 29.75
C ASP A 263 -15.72 1.28 29.19
N ASN A 264 -14.42 1.59 29.27
CA ASN A 264 -13.82 2.82 28.74
C ASN A 264 -13.41 2.73 27.26
N GLY A 265 -13.72 1.62 26.56
CA GLY A 265 -13.37 1.37 25.17
C GLY A 265 -11.97 0.79 24.95
N ALA A 266 -11.09 0.80 25.94
CA ALA A 266 -9.77 0.20 25.84
C ALA A 266 -9.85 -1.35 25.82
N PHE A 267 -8.82 -1.99 25.29
CA PHE A 267 -8.70 -3.44 25.31
C PHE A 267 -7.68 -3.91 26.34
N GLU A 268 -8.04 -4.95 27.06
CA GLU A 268 -7.11 -5.74 27.88
C GLU A 268 -6.74 -7.01 27.13
N LEU A 269 -5.45 -7.35 27.11
CA LEU A 269 -4.91 -8.53 26.44
C LEU A 269 -4.36 -9.51 27.46
N SER A 270 -4.68 -10.79 27.31
CA SER A 270 -4.03 -11.88 28.00
C SER A 270 -3.47 -12.85 26.97
N SER A 271 -2.18 -13.18 27.05
CA SER A 271 -1.51 -14.03 26.09
C SER A 271 -0.45 -14.90 26.76
N ASP A 272 -0.34 -16.15 26.34
CA ASP A 272 0.76 -17.06 26.69
C ASP A 272 1.96 -16.92 25.74
N ILE A 273 1.77 -16.21 24.60
CA ILE A 273 2.75 -16.11 23.50
C ILE A 273 3.38 -14.72 23.37
N LEU A 274 2.67 -13.67 23.79
CA LEU A 274 3.15 -12.29 23.72
C LEU A 274 3.65 -11.82 25.08
N GLU A 275 4.90 -11.38 25.17
CA GLU A 275 5.37 -10.63 26.35
C GLU A 275 4.61 -9.28 26.45
N ASP A 276 4.46 -8.76 27.69
CA ASP A 276 3.63 -7.56 27.98
C ASP A 276 4.06 -6.31 27.18
N ASP A 277 5.34 -6.18 26.87
CA ASP A 277 5.92 -5.03 26.16
C ASP A 277 5.79 -5.09 24.63
N VAL A 278 5.38 -6.23 24.05
CA VAL A 278 5.33 -6.43 22.58
C VAL A 278 4.34 -5.49 21.93
N ILE A 279 3.09 -5.48 22.38
CA ILE A 279 2.04 -4.63 21.80
C ILE A 279 2.33 -3.13 22.01
N PRO A 280 2.69 -2.66 23.23
CA PRO A 280 3.05 -1.27 23.43
C PRO A 280 4.21 -0.79 22.55
N LEU A 281 5.23 -1.63 22.35
CA LEU A 281 6.40 -1.29 21.54
C LEU A 281 6.05 -1.20 20.05
N CYS A 282 5.28 -2.17 19.51
CA CYS A 282 4.78 -2.12 18.13
C CYS A 282 3.95 -0.85 17.90
N ALA A 283 3.05 -0.52 18.83
CA ALA A 283 2.22 0.67 18.75
C ALA A 283 3.06 1.96 18.79
N ALA A 284 4.06 2.03 19.68
CA ALA A 284 4.93 3.18 19.80
C ALA A 284 5.75 3.43 18.53
N PHE A 285 6.38 2.40 17.96
CA PHE A 285 7.15 2.53 16.71
C PHE A 285 6.27 2.98 15.54
N ALA A 286 5.10 2.37 15.37
CA ALA A 286 4.18 2.76 14.30
C ALA A 286 3.61 4.17 14.47
N ALA A 287 3.31 4.61 15.72
CA ALA A 287 2.87 5.96 16.01
C ALA A 287 3.96 7.00 15.75
N GLN A 288 5.20 6.67 16.07
CA GLN A 288 6.35 7.57 15.85
C GLN A 288 6.66 7.78 14.36
N ASP A 289 6.50 6.75 13.52
CA ASP A 289 6.78 6.86 12.07
C ASP A 289 5.62 7.53 11.34
N SER A 290 4.41 6.97 11.40
CA SER A 290 3.30 7.43 10.55
C SER A 290 1.91 7.37 11.17
N GLY A 291 1.75 6.76 12.34
CA GLY A 291 0.42 6.49 12.92
C GLY A 291 -0.44 5.56 12.06
N SER A 292 0.18 4.62 11.34
CA SER A 292 -0.48 3.70 10.43
C SER A 292 -0.75 2.35 11.09
N ALA A 293 -2.03 1.93 11.16
CA ALA A 293 -2.41 0.61 11.65
C ALA A 293 -1.81 -0.52 10.78
N ARG A 294 -1.71 -0.31 9.45
CA ARG A 294 -1.07 -1.27 8.54
C ARG A 294 0.39 -1.51 8.91
N GLN A 295 1.12 -0.46 9.25
CA GLN A 295 2.51 -0.58 9.69
C GLN A 295 2.62 -1.29 11.04
N ALA A 296 1.77 -0.96 12.00
CA ALA A 296 1.73 -1.61 13.31
C ALA A 296 1.47 -3.12 13.19
N LEU A 297 0.48 -3.52 12.37
CA LEU A 297 0.16 -4.91 12.09
C LEU A 297 1.30 -5.65 11.37
N LYS A 298 1.94 -5.00 10.39
CA LYS A 298 3.11 -5.56 9.68
C LYS A 298 4.28 -5.80 10.63
N LEU A 299 4.49 -4.88 11.57
CA LEU A 299 5.56 -5.01 12.58
C LEU A 299 5.28 -6.18 13.52
N LEU A 300 4.06 -6.30 14.03
CA LEU A 300 3.64 -7.42 14.89
C LEU A 300 3.73 -8.76 14.14
N TYR A 301 3.27 -8.82 12.89
CA TYR A 301 3.40 -10.00 12.04
C TYR A 301 4.86 -10.41 11.89
N LYS A 302 5.75 -9.45 11.57
CA LYS A 302 7.17 -9.72 11.35
C LYS A 302 7.88 -10.18 12.63
N ALA A 303 7.49 -9.64 13.79
CA ALA A 303 8.00 -10.08 15.09
C ALA A 303 7.59 -11.53 15.39
N GLY A 304 6.34 -11.90 15.08
CA GLY A 304 5.85 -13.29 15.20
C GLY A 304 6.53 -14.24 14.22
N ASP A 305 6.76 -13.81 12.98
CA ASP A 305 7.47 -14.56 11.96
C ASP A 305 8.91 -14.88 12.38
N MET A 306 9.62 -13.89 12.98
CA MET A 306 10.97 -14.08 13.53
C MET A 306 10.98 -15.03 14.73
N ALA A 307 9.99 -14.94 15.63
CA ALA A 307 9.88 -15.85 16.77
C ALA A 307 9.65 -17.31 16.29
N ARG A 308 8.80 -17.48 15.26
CA ARG A 308 8.57 -18.78 14.62
C ARG A 308 9.85 -19.34 13.99
N ASP A 309 10.58 -18.52 13.21
CA ASP A 309 11.83 -18.94 12.55
C ASP A 309 12.92 -19.33 13.56
N GLU A 310 12.90 -18.77 14.77
CA GLU A 310 13.82 -19.07 15.86
C GLU A 310 13.33 -20.21 16.78
N GLU A 311 12.20 -20.84 16.44
CA GLU A 311 11.55 -21.87 17.25
C GLU A 311 11.34 -21.40 18.71
N SER A 312 11.02 -20.11 18.90
CA SER A 312 10.77 -19.51 20.22
C SER A 312 9.34 -19.83 20.67
N ASP A 313 9.18 -20.08 21.98
CA ASP A 313 7.86 -20.31 22.59
C ASP A 313 7.04 -19.00 22.71
N CYS A 314 7.67 -17.83 22.64
CA CYS A 314 7.01 -16.53 22.80
C CYS A 314 7.66 -15.44 21.94
N ILE A 315 6.85 -14.42 21.65
CA ILE A 315 7.30 -13.18 21.00
C ILE A 315 7.76 -12.21 22.07
N THR A 316 8.98 -11.71 21.94
CA THR A 316 9.64 -10.85 22.92
C THR A 316 9.86 -9.44 22.39
N GLU A 317 10.18 -8.48 23.25
CA GLU A 317 10.67 -7.14 22.88
C GLU A 317 11.83 -7.23 21.85
N GLY A 318 12.75 -8.19 22.01
CA GLY A 318 13.87 -8.39 21.09
C GLY A 318 13.44 -8.72 19.67
N HIS A 319 12.37 -9.51 19.48
CA HIS A 319 11.78 -9.80 18.18
C HIS A 319 11.19 -8.53 17.53
N VAL A 320 10.47 -7.69 18.31
CA VAL A 320 9.90 -6.43 17.83
C VAL A 320 10.97 -5.47 17.32
N ARG A 321 12.06 -5.27 18.10
CA ARG A 321 13.15 -4.39 17.69
C ARG A 321 13.84 -4.83 16.41
N ARG A 322 14.11 -6.13 16.28
CA ARG A 322 14.68 -6.68 15.04
C ARG A 322 13.70 -6.64 13.86
N ALA A 323 12.42 -6.82 14.13
CA ALA A 323 11.36 -6.69 13.12
C ALA A 323 11.27 -5.24 12.60
N ASP A 324 11.38 -4.25 13.48
CA ASP A 324 11.39 -2.82 13.12
C ASP A 324 12.57 -2.50 12.21
N GLU A 325 13.79 -2.90 12.58
CA GLU A 325 14.98 -2.76 11.73
C GLU A 325 14.81 -3.44 10.35
N ALA A 326 14.15 -4.60 10.32
CA ALA A 326 13.91 -5.31 9.07
C ALA A 326 12.86 -4.61 8.20
N VAL A 327 11.77 -4.12 8.78
CA VAL A 327 10.71 -3.36 8.09
C VAL A 327 11.28 -2.06 7.53
N GLU A 328 12.07 -1.33 8.31
CA GLU A 328 12.75 -0.10 7.86
C GLU A 328 13.71 -0.39 6.70
N ARG A 329 14.49 -1.45 6.82
CA ARG A 329 15.39 -1.91 5.75
C ARG A 329 14.65 -2.24 4.46
N ASP A 330 13.51 -2.94 4.55
CA ASP A 330 12.71 -3.31 3.38
C ASP A 330 12.08 -2.06 2.73
N LYS A 331 11.61 -1.10 3.53
CA LYS A 331 11.10 0.20 3.05
C LYS A 331 12.18 0.95 2.25
N PHE A 332 13.39 1.08 2.80
CA PHE A 332 14.49 1.72 2.09
C PHE A 332 14.90 0.95 0.82
N ARG A 333 14.91 -0.38 0.85
CA ARG A 333 15.17 -1.20 -0.34
C ARG A 333 14.18 -0.94 -1.46
N GLU A 334 12.91 -0.88 -1.14
CA GLU A 334 11.85 -0.60 -2.13
C GLU A 334 11.99 0.80 -2.72
N GLU A 335 12.17 1.82 -1.89
CA GLU A 335 12.33 3.20 -2.33
C GLU A 335 13.61 3.41 -3.16
N LEU A 336 14.74 2.83 -2.75
CA LEU A 336 15.98 2.83 -3.51
C LEU A 336 15.81 2.12 -4.87
N GLY A 337 15.07 1.00 -4.89
CA GLY A 337 14.77 0.26 -6.11
C GLY A 337 14.03 1.09 -7.15
N ARG A 338 13.14 1.99 -6.72
CA ARG A 338 12.36 2.89 -7.57
C ARG A 338 13.10 4.13 -8.06
N LEU A 339 14.30 4.41 -7.53
CA LEU A 339 15.07 5.58 -7.94
C LEU A 339 15.50 5.52 -9.41
N PRO A 340 15.49 6.66 -10.11
CA PRO A 340 16.05 6.76 -11.45
C PRO A 340 17.55 6.36 -11.48
N THR A 341 18.01 5.78 -12.57
CA THR A 341 19.42 5.34 -12.77
C THR A 341 20.44 6.42 -12.37
N GLN A 342 20.20 7.67 -12.71
CA GLN A 342 21.10 8.77 -12.39
C GLN A 342 21.20 9.07 -10.88
N SER A 343 20.12 8.87 -10.10
CA SER A 343 20.14 8.97 -8.65
C SER A 343 20.89 7.79 -8.03
N LYS A 344 20.69 6.58 -8.56
CA LYS A 344 21.44 5.38 -8.18
C LYS A 344 22.94 5.52 -8.44
N LEU A 345 23.34 6.10 -9.57
CA LEU A 345 24.74 6.42 -9.87
C LEU A 345 25.33 7.46 -8.90
N THR A 346 24.53 8.42 -8.45
CA THR A 346 24.97 9.40 -7.43
C THR A 346 25.22 8.70 -6.08
N LEU A 347 24.33 7.79 -5.66
CA LEU A 347 24.53 6.96 -4.46
C LEU A 347 25.72 6.02 -4.59
N TYR A 348 25.96 5.45 -5.78
CA TYR A 348 27.15 4.65 -6.03
C TYR A 348 28.46 5.47 -5.88
N GLY A 349 28.45 6.73 -6.33
CA GLY A 349 29.56 7.65 -6.09
C GLY A 349 29.86 7.88 -4.60
N LEU A 350 28.80 7.95 -3.76
CA LEU A 350 28.98 8.00 -2.31
C LEU A 350 29.49 6.68 -1.74
N LEU A 351 29.04 5.51 -2.24
CA LEU A 351 29.58 4.21 -1.83
C LEU A 351 31.08 4.07 -2.07
N LEU A 352 31.57 4.62 -3.19
CA LEU A 352 33.02 4.64 -3.47
C LEU A 352 33.76 5.48 -2.43
N LEU A 353 33.23 6.66 -2.08
CA LEU A 353 33.82 7.53 -1.06
C LEU A 353 33.74 6.93 0.35
N GLU A 354 32.68 6.21 0.67
CA GLU A 354 32.57 5.47 1.94
C GLU A 354 33.67 4.41 2.07
N ARG A 355 33.89 3.61 1.00
CA ARG A 355 34.98 2.62 0.98
C ARG A 355 36.37 3.25 1.11
N GLU A 356 36.55 4.47 0.62
CA GLU A 356 37.76 5.28 0.78
C GLU A 356 37.86 5.91 2.17
N SER A 357 36.91 5.70 3.08
CA SER A 357 36.76 6.39 4.38
C SER A 357 36.78 7.91 4.21
N ALA A 358 36.17 8.41 3.15
CA ALA A 358 36.19 9.81 2.73
C ALA A 358 34.84 10.52 2.87
N LEU A 359 33.89 9.93 3.64
CA LEU A 359 32.66 10.57 4.08
C LEU A 359 32.84 11.22 5.46
N PRO A 360 32.12 12.32 5.76
CA PRO A 360 31.23 13.07 4.85
C PRO A 360 32.01 13.79 3.73
N ALA A 361 31.41 13.89 2.54
CA ALA A 361 32.07 14.40 1.35
C ALA A 361 31.37 15.61 0.76
N LYS A 362 32.17 16.50 0.14
CA LYS A 362 31.69 17.64 -0.60
C LYS A 362 31.09 17.22 -1.95
N ARG A 363 30.13 17.99 -2.46
CA ARG A 363 29.48 17.77 -3.74
C ARG A 363 30.45 17.50 -4.89
N ASN A 364 31.53 18.27 -5.00
CA ASN A 364 32.49 18.11 -6.11
C ASN A 364 33.15 16.72 -6.09
N ARG A 365 33.51 16.17 -4.92
CA ARG A 365 34.07 14.82 -4.80
C ARG A 365 33.05 13.75 -5.17
N ILE A 366 31.80 13.94 -4.77
CA ILE A 366 30.70 13.03 -5.14
C ILE A 366 30.49 13.07 -6.65
N TYR A 367 30.52 14.28 -7.24
CA TYR A 367 30.40 14.46 -8.69
C TYR A 367 31.51 13.75 -9.46
N GLU A 368 32.76 13.86 -9.02
CA GLU A 368 33.90 13.15 -9.64
C GLU A 368 33.68 11.62 -9.67
N ARG A 369 33.24 11.03 -8.55
CA ARG A 369 32.94 9.59 -8.46
C ARG A 369 31.73 9.19 -9.29
N TYR A 370 30.68 10.03 -9.31
CA TYR A 370 29.53 9.85 -10.19
C TYR A 370 29.93 9.82 -11.67
N VAL A 371 30.78 10.76 -12.13
CA VAL A 371 31.23 10.81 -13.51
C VAL A 371 31.98 9.53 -13.91
N LEU A 372 32.84 9.02 -13.04
CA LEU A 372 33.53 7.74 -13.27
C LEU A 372 32.53 6.58 -13.39
N ALA A 373 31.58 6.49 -12.50
CA ALA A 373 30.55 5.45 -12.52
C ALA A 373 29.68 5.52 -13.80
N ALA A 374 29.22 6.72 -14.17
CA ALA A 374 28.38 6.93 -15.36
C ALA A 374 29.12 6.53 -16.64
N LYS A 375 30.40 6.92 -16.79
CA LYS A 375 31.22 6.55 -17.94
C LYS A 375 31.45 5.04 -18.03
N ARG A 376 31.59 4.34 -16.90
CA ARG A 376 31.85 2.90 -16.88
C ARG A 376 30.70 2.06 -17.45
N ILE A 377 29.48 2.52 -17.30
CA ILE A 377 28.27 1.85 -17.83
C ILE A 377 27.70 2.55 -19.07
N ASP A 378 28.49 3.37 -19.74
CA ASP A 378 28.11 4.15 -20.93
C ASP A 378 26.82 4.97 -20.73
N ALA A 379 26.59 5.49 -19.51
CA ALA A 379 25.47 6.35 -19.20
C ALA A 379 25.79 7.83 -19.41
N ASP A 380 24.80 8.60 -19.84
CA ASP A 380 24.94 10.06 -20.02
C ASP A 380 25.42 10.74 -18.74
N VAL A 381 26.55 11.44 -18.81
CA VAL A 381 27.04 12.25 -17.70
C VAL A 381 26.20 13.53 -17.58
N ARG A 382 25.50 13.69 -16.46
CA ARG A 382 24.72 14.90 -16.15
C ARG A 382 25.61 15.99 -15.55
N THR A 383 25.14 17.25 -15.62
CA THR A 383 25.88 18.39 -15.08
C THR A 383 25.97 18.36 -13.55
N ASP A 384 26.97 19.03 -12.98
CA ASP A 384 27.13 19.20 -11.52
C ASP A 384 25.88 19.82 -10.87
N ARG A 385 25.21 20.76 -11.54
CA ARG A 385 23.94 21.33 -11.07
C ARG A 385 22.84 20.28 -10.98
N THR A 386 22.76 19.38 -11.95
CA THR A 386 21.76 18.28 -11.92
C THR A 386 22.03 17.34 -10.74
N ILE A 387 23.29 17.02 -10.45
CA ILE A 387 23.68 16.18 -9.34
C ILE A 387 23.42 16.87 -7.99
N HIS A 388 23.61 18.19 -7.91
CA HIS A 388 23.21 18.96 -6.73
C HIS A 388 21.71 18.81 -6.41
N ASN A 389 20.85 18.97 -7.42
CA ASN A 389 19.41 18.80 -7.25
C ASN A 389 19.06 17.36 -6.82
N ARG A 390 19.77 16.35 -7.34
CA ARG A 390 19.58 14.95 -6.92
C ARG A 390 20.01 14.70 -5.48
N LEU A 391 21.16 15.25 -5.07
CA LEU A 391 21.59 15.17 -3.66
C LEU A 391 20.55 15.78 -2.74
N SER A 392 19.99 16.95 -3.10
CA SER A 392 18.89 17.56 -2.32
C SER A 392 17.65 16.68 -2.27
N GLN A 393 17.25 16.05 -3.38
CA GLN A 393 16.13 15.11 -3.42
C GLN A 393 16.39 13.85 -2.57
N LEU A 394 17.61 13.31 -2.60
CA LEU A 394 18.02 12.15 -1.81
C LEU A 394 18.03 12.47 -0.30
N THR A 395 18.44 13.71 0.06
CA THR A 395 18.36 14.21 1.44
C THR A 395 16.91 14.34 1.89
N LEU A 396 16.03 14.94 1.07
CA LEU A 396 14.58 15.06 1.38
C LEU A 396 13.91 13.69 1.55
N LYS A 397 14.40 12.67 0.86
CA LYS A 397 13.91 11.29 0.98
C LYS A 397 14.53 10.51 2.15
N GLY A 398 15.40 11.13 2.93
CA GLY A 398 16.03 10.50 4.09
C GLY A 398 17.16 9.50 3.75
N PHE A 399 17.67 9.48 2.52
CA PHE A 399 18.82 8.62 2.18
C PHE A 399 20.16 9.22 2.57
N LEU A 400 20.23 10.54 2.66
CA LEU A 400 21.46 11.29 2.92
C LEU A 400 21.24 12.31 4.03
N ASP A 401 22.22 12.44 4.90
CA ASP A 401 22.39 13.55 5.80
C ASP A 401 23.25 14.64 5.15
N VAL A 402 22.92 15.90 5.43
CA VAL A 402 23.66 17.06 4.94
C VAL A 402 24.13 17.90 6.12
N ARG A 403 25.43 18.23 6.14
CA ARG A 403 26.02 19.13 7.13
C ARG A 403 26.51 20.40 6.46
N GLU A 404 26.03 21.55 6.93
CA GLU A 404 26.56 22.82 6.51
C GLU A 404 27.84 23.13 7.28
N GLN A 405 28.91 23.40 6.55
CA GLN A 405 30.19 23.83 7.08
C GLN A 405 30.45 25.28 6.74
N ASN A 406 30.73 26.10 7.73
CA ASN A 406 31.05 27.51 7.55
C ASN A 406 32.48 27.79 8.03
N LYS A 407 33.38 28.08 7.09
CA LYS A 407 34.79 28.41 7.37
C LYS A 407 35.03 29.91 7.61
N GLY A 408 33.97 30.65 7.89
CA GLY A 408 34.03 32.08 8.17
C GLY A 408 34.20 32.96 6.90
N PRO A 409 34.45 34.29 7.07
CA PRO A 409 34.39 35.26 5.95
C PRO A 409 35.33 35.00 4.80
N LYS A 410 36.42 34.22 5.01
CA LYS A 410 37.42 33.89 3.99
C LYS A 410 37.26 32.48 3.38
N GLY A 411 36.41 31.60 3.96
CA GLY A 411 36.30 30.20 3.54
C GLY A 411 34.98 29.81 2.89
N GLY A 412 33.96 30.68 3.00
CA GLY A 412 32.63 30.40 2.46
C GLY A 412 31.88 29.27 3.20
N SER A 413 30.60 29.12 2.86
CA SER A 413 29.74 28.01 3.30
C SER A 413 29.70 26.93 2.24
N TYR A 414 29.74 25.65 2.66
CA TYR A 414 29.61 24.50 1.79
C TYR A 414 28.91 23.35 2.49
N TYR A 415 28.33 22.44 1.71
CA TYR A 415 27.63 21.27 2.21
C TYR A 415 28.46 20.02 2.06
N GLU A 416 28.44 19.18 3.07
CA GLU A 416 29.00 17.83 3.10
C GLU A 416 27.87 16.83 3.29
N TYR A 417 27.94 15.70 2.56
CA TYR A 417 26.92 14.66 2.53
C TYR A 417 27.48 13.35 3.04
N GLU A 418 26.68 12.62 3.78
CA GLU A 418 26.95 11.25 4.20
C GLU A 418 25.67 10.41 4.09
N PHE A 419 25.77 9.10 4.24
CA PHE A 419 24.59 8.26 4.28
C PHE A 419 23.85 8.45 5.61
N SER A 420 22.53 8.63 5.55
CA SER A 420 21.61 8.57 6.69
C SER A 420 21.18 7.13 6.97
N ILE A 421 21.28 6.27 5.97
CA ILE A 421 20.95 4.84 6.00
C ILE A 421 22.23 4.00 5.93
N ARG A 422 22.13 2.72 6.29
CA ARG A 422 23.25 1.79 6.21
C ARG A 422 23.72 1.60 4.76
N ALA A 423 25.00 1.80 4.51
CA ALA A 423 25.60 1.72 3.17
C ALA A 423 25.54 0.30 2.57
N ASP A 424 25.49 -0.75 3.40
CA ASP A 424 25.29 -2.13 2.93
C ASP A 424 23.93 -2.32 2.24
N ILE A 425 22.86 -1.69 2.74
CA ILE A 425 21.53 -1.71 2.09
C ILE A 425 21.59 -1.05 0.72
N VAL A 426 22.24 0.11 0.62
CA VAL A 426 22.43 0.82 -0.65
C VAL A 426 23.20 -0.06 -1.64
N ARG A 427 24.28 -0.69 -1.18
CA ARG A 427 25.11 -1.59 -2.00
C ARG A 427 24.31 -2.76 -2.54
N ASP A 428 23.55 -3.45 -1.68
CA ASP A 428 22.74 -4.62 -2.05
C ASP A 428 21.72 -4.28 -3.12
N VAL A 429 21.00 -3.16 -2.95
CA VAL A 429 19.99 -2.70 -3.91
C VAL A 429 20.62 -2.31 -5.24
N LEU A 430 21.72 -1.56 -5.22
CA LEU A 430 22.40 -1.16 -6.45
C LEU A 430 23.03 -2.36 -7.19
N LYS A 431 23.53 -3.35 -6.46
CA LYS A 431 24.06 -4.61 -7.02
C LYS A 431 22.96 -5.44 -7.69
N GLY A 432 21.73 -5.38 -7.19
CA GLY A 432 20.55 -6.05 -7.78
C GLY A 432 19.99 -5.36 -9.03
N ASP A 433 20.37 -4.11 -9.34
CA ASP A 433 19.92 -3.42 -10.56
C ASP A 433 20.75 -3.84 -11.76
N SER A 434 20.13 -4.54 -12.73
CA SER A 434 20.80 -5.05 -13.94
C SER A 434 21.55 -3.99 -14.74
N ARG A 435 21.12 -2.72 -14.67
CA ARG A 435 21.76 -1.59 -15.36
C ARG A 435 23.07 -1.15 -14.69
N LEU A 436 23.31 -1.55 -13.44
CA LEU A 436 24.47 -1.16 -12.63
C LEU A 436 25.40 -2.34 -12.35
N GLN A 437 25.09 -3.54 -12.80
CA GLN A 437 25.85 -4.76 -12.53
C GLN A 437 27.34 -4.62 -12.88
N GLU A 438 27.66 -4.01 -14.03
CA GLU A 438 29.06 -3.79 -14.47
C GLU A 438 29.88 -2.95 -13.48
N LEU A 439 29.23 -2.13 -12.64
CA LEU A 439 29.93 -1.36 -11.61
C LEU A 439 30.44 -2.24 -10.47
N PHE A 440 29.80 -3.38 -10.25
CA PHE A 440 30.11 -4.34 -9.18
C PHE A 440 30.96 -5.51 -9.68
N ASP A 441 30.96 -5.78 -11.00
CA ASP A 441 31.80 -6.79 -11.62
C ASP A 441 33.29 -6.36 -11.55
N GLY A 442 34.03 -6.90 -10.57
CA GLY A 442 35.44 -6.58 -10.31
C GLY A 442 35.69 -5.88 -8.96
N ILE A 443 34.67 -5.60 -8.15
CA ILE A 443 34.83 -5.00 -6.83
C ILE A 443 35.03 -6.05 -5.72
N ASP A 444 34.61 -7.29 -5.94
CA ASP A 444 34.82 -8.41 -5.01
C ASP A 444 36.27 -9.02 -5.08
N GLY A 445 37.09 -8.53 -5.98
CA GLY A 445 38.53 -8.83 -6.09
C GLY A 445 39.36 -7.58 -5.91
N ASP A 446 40.27 -7.61 -4.95
CA ASP A 446 41.31 -6.66 -4.60
C ASP A 446 41.83 -5.85 -5.82
N MET A 447 41.19 -4.71 -6.15
CA MET A 447 41.68 -3.74 -7.09
C MET A 447 41.89 -2.40 -6.39
N THR A 448 43.12 -2.16 -6.00
CA THR A 448 43.65 -0.82 -5.72
C THR A 448 43.34 0.11 -6.90
N LEU A 449 42.78 1.29 -6.59
CA LEU A 449 42.37 2.37 -7.51
C LEU A 449 43.55 3.00 -8.34
N ASP A 450 44.69 2.34 -8.46
CA ASP A 450 45.90 2.85 -9.15
C ASP A 450 45.89 2.64 -10.67
N LYS A 451 44.74 2.27 -11.27
CA LYS A 451 44.65 2.07 -12.72
C LYS A 451 43.48 2.82 -13.39
N PHE A 452 43.22 4.05 -12.98
CA PHE A 452 42.30 4.92 -13.72
C PHE A 452 42.85 6.33 -13.88
#